data_4063953d26bbe1c556c369e8d3a44469
#
_entry.id   4063953d26bbe1c556c369e8d3a44469
#
_cell.length_a   1.000
_cell.length_b   1.000
_cell.length_c   1.000
_cell.angle_alpha   90.00
_cell.angle_beta   90.00
_cell.angle_gamma   90.00
#
_symmetry.space_group_name_H-M   'P 1'
#
loop_
_entity.id
_entity.type
_entity.pdbx_description
1 polymer ?
#
loop_
_entity_poly.entity_id
_entity_poly.type
_entity_poly.pdbx_seq_one_letter_code
_entity_poly.pdbx_strand_id
1 'polypeptide(L)'
;MDPQVLVDAFRDAKLIGKDETLRLVERATRVGDGWAVTVDLPATRKAADVVKNREALASALAVDEIQLIVERVRGNGGHAGRVAMWVADEDPYATPPLRTPLLGVQQWDAWRPVPFGRDARDRRIDLPLVWTSLLVGAIPRQGKTFATRLAAAGLILDPHPRLYVADFKAGKDWIAAEQVAHRFLSGDDTEHVLALKDWLVELVSEVQSRYRRMRELDDESCPESKITPAISRDMSLNMPVTAIFIDEVQVPLEDRTPVEVQGKKLTAGEYIGDLLTWLAKKAPAAGIVLVLATQRPDSKTIPSGLRAVLGSRFALRVMDWRDSNIVLGEQMNTRGYDSSRLLPSHKGVGILRPDGETEAGADVIAMTVRTYYMPGEDWHEICRRGRGLREAAGTLTGHAAGQDAELLLDSAAAAKAISATPAHDSAQAALPDLLSAVVDYLGEHGQGREFVPTAELVDALEVEPNAFGRQMSELGCRSDRARVAAEDGTVRQVRGYHTADLRAAIAAYRDERAVGTEQADGS
;
A
#
# COMPACT_ATOMS: atom_id res chain seq x y z
N MET A 1 30.57 -12.56 -14.86
CA MET A 1 30.15 -11.56 -15.87
C MET A 1 31.37 -10.74 -16.25
N ASP A 2 31.66 -10.63 -17.52
CA ASP A 2 32.75 -9.80 -18.05
C ASP A 2 32.37 -8.31 -17.91
N PRO A 3 33.21 -7.44 -17.33
CA PRO A 3 32.94 -6.01 -17.22
C PRO A 3 32.61 -5.32 -18.54
N GLN A 4 33.21 -5.78 -19.65
CA GLN A 4 32.97 -5.21 -20.98
C GLN A 4 31.53 -5.46 -21.45
N VAL A 5 30.97 -6.66 -21.20
CA VAL A 5 29.59 -6.99 -21.53
C VAL A 5 28.60 -6.04 -20.81
N LEU A 6 28.91 -5.67 -19.56
CA LEU A 6 28.10 -4.74 -18.82
C LEU A 6 28.15 -3.32 -19.43
N VAL A 7 29.34 -2.83 -19.77
CA VAL A 7 29.51 -1.51 -20.41
C VAL A 7 28.79 -1.45 -21.75
N ASP A 8 28.90 -2.49 -22.57
CA ASP A 8 28.22 -2.56 -23.86
C ASP A 8 26.71 -2.61 -23.71
N ALA A 9 26.18 -3.39 -22.74
CA ALA A 9 24.76 -3.40 -22.45
C ALA A 9 24.21 -2.02 -22.01
N PHE A 10 24.96 -1.26 -21.20
CA PHE A 10 24.55 0.09 -20.84
C PHE A 10 24.57 1.08 -22.02
N ARG A 11 25.50 0.89 -22.98
CA ARG A 11 25.54 1.68 -24.22
C ARG A 11 24.40 1.33 -25.16
N ASP A 12 24.10 0.05 -25.34
CA ASP A 12 23.02 -0.43 -26.20
C ASP A 12 21.65 -0.01 -25.66
N ALA A 13 21.48 -0.04 -24.34
CA ALA A 13 20.32 0.49 -23.65
C ALA A 13 20.25 2.03 -23.64
N LYS A 14 21.23 2.75 -24.22
CA LYS A 14 21.34 4.22 -24.25
C LYS A 14 21.40 4.88 -22.87
N LEU A 15 21.82 4.16 -21.87
CA LEU A 15 21.97 4.65 -20.49
C LEU A 15 23.28 5.42 -20.29
N ILE A 16 24.28 5.13 -21.12
CA ILE A 16 25.53 5.88 -21.21
C ILE A 16 25.88 6.18 -22.68
N GLY A 17 26.73 7.17 -22.90
CA GLY A 17 27.19 7.55 -24.22
C GLY A 17 28.25 6.57 -24.76
N LYS A 18 28.56 6.67 -26.08
CA LYS A 18 29.52 5.79 -26.73
C LYS A 18 30.93 5.88 -26.14
N ASP A 19 31.34 7.07 -25.72
CA ASP A 19 32.66 7.34 -25.14
C ASP A 19 32.65 7.31 -23.60
N GLU A 20 31.51 7.04 -23.00
CA GLU A 20 31.35 6.92 -21.55
C GLU A 20 31.61 5.46 -21.10
N THR A 21 32.08 5.29 -19.89
CA THR A 21 32.31 3.99 -19.27
C THR A 21 31.78 3.94 -17.84
N LEU A 22 31.60 2.74 -17.31
CA LEU A 22 31.18 2.51 -15.93
C LEU A 22 32.43 2.34 -15.05
N ARG A 23 32.34 2.83 -13.81
CA ARG A 23 33.31 2.53 -12.78
C ARG A 23 32.80 1.39 -11.90
N LEU A 24 33.47 0.26 -11.91
CA LEU A 24 33.19 -0.82 -10.98
C LEU A 24 33.51 -0.37 -9.55
N VAL A 25 32.54 -0.42 -8.66
CA VAL A 25 32.71 -0.20 -7.21
C VAL A 25 33.06 -1.53 -6.57
N GLU A 26 32.31 -2.58 -6.94
CA GLU A 26 32.56 -3.95 -6.55
C GLU A 26 32.64 -4.83 -7.80
N ARG A 27 33.51 -5.82 -7.76
CA ARG A 27 33.60 -6.80 -8.86
C ARG A 27 32.32 -7.63 -8.90
N ALA A 28 31.94 -8.08 -10.09
CA ALA A 28 30.85 -9.00 -10.24
C ALA A 28 31.12 -10.30 -9.45
N THR A 29 30.26 -10.58 -8.49
CA THR A 29 30.36 -11.76 -7.62
C THR A 29 29.12 -12.64 -7.77
N ARG A 30 29.29 -13.93 -7.55
CA ARG A 30 28.18 -14.88 -7.52
C ARG A 30 27.39 -14.72 -6.25
N VAL A 31 26.08 -14.50 -6.37
CA VAL A 31 25.14 -14.40 -5.23
C VAL A 31 23.92 -15.25 -5.56
N GLY A 32 23.77 -16.39 -4.92
CA GLY A 32 22.74 -17.38 -5.25
C GLY A 32 22.85 -17.82 -6.71
N ASP A 33 21.73 -17.87 -7.41
CA ASP A 33 21.64 -18.27 -8.82
C ASP A 33 21.77 -17.08 -9.78
N GLY A 34 22.62 -16.10 -9.43
CA GLY A 34 22.85 -14.93 -10.24
C GLY A 34 24.15 -14.21 -9.92
N TRP A 35 24.36 -13.08 -10.54
CA TRP A 35 25.53 -12.23 -10.44
C TRP A 35 25.17 -10.86 -9.88
N ALA A 36 25.84 -10.46 -8.80
CA ALA A 36 25.74 -9.12 -8.23
C ALA A 36 26.93 -8.25 -8.67
N VAL A 37 26.65 -6.99 -8.96
CA VAL A 37 27.67 -5.98 -9.31
C VAL A 37 27.19 -4.60 -8.86
N THR A 38 28.11 -3.77 -8.36
CA THR A 38 27.85 -2.36 -8.06
C THR A 38 28.71 -1.48 -8.95
N VAL A 39 28.07 -0.52 -9.61
CA VAL A 39 28.73 0.40 -10.53
C VAL A 39 28.42 1.85 -10.22
N ASP A 40 29.37 2.75 -10.49
CA ASP A 40 29.13 4.17 -10.60
C ASP A 40 28.94 4.55 -12.07
N LEU A 41 27.88 5.26 -12.35
CA LEU A 41 27.59 5.84 -13.66
C LEU A 41 28.51 7.04 -13.92
N PRO A 42 28.75 7.39 -15.20
CA PRO A 42 29.42 8.63 -15.56
C PRO A 42 28.77 9.86 -14.93
N ALA A 43 29.53 10.93 -14.78
CA ALA A 43 29.02 12.22 -14.31
C ALA A 43 27.79 12.64 -15.14
N THR A 44 26.78 13.23 -14.51
CA THR A 44 25.50 13.63 -15.11
C THR A 44 24.49 12.49 -15.35
N ARG A 45 24.87 11.22 -15.23
CA ARG A 45 23.95 10.09 -15.33
C ARG A 45 23.36 9.74 -13.96
N LYS A 46 22.10 9.32 -13.93
CA LYS A 46 21.36 9.06 -12.69
C LYS A 46 20.98 7.58 -12.60
N ALA A 47 21.12 6.99 -11.43
CA ALA A 47 20.65 5.64 -11.14
C ALA A 47 19.11 5.50 -11.36
N ALA A 48 18.35 6.59 -11.18
CA ALA A 48 16.92 6.61 -11.46
C ALA A 48 16.60 6.29 -12.92
N ASP A 49 17.44 6.75 -13.87
CA ASP A 49 17.23 6.50 -15.30
C ASP A 49 17.49 5.03 -15.63
N VAL A 50 18.42 4.38 -14.94
CA VAL A 50 18.67 2.93 -15.10
C VAL A 50 17.48 2.12 -14.60
N VAL A 51 16.95 2.45 -13.43
CA VAL A 51 15.74 1.81 -12.87
C VAL A 51 14.54 1.99 -13.81
N LYS A 52 14.34 3.19 -14.34
CA LYS A 52 13.24 3.49 -15.26
C LYS A 52 13.36 2.71 -16.59
N ASN A 53 14.58 2.54 -17.09
CA ASN A 53 14.84 1.87 -18.36
C ASN A 53 15.33 0.42 -18.17
N ARG A 54 14.95 -0.24 -17.08
CA ARG A 54 15.36 -1.61 -16.74
C ARG A 54 15.08 -2.60 -17.88
N GLU A 55 13.94 -2.46 -18.57
CA GLU A 55 13.53 -3.30 -19.69
C GLU A 55 14.55 -3.22 -20.85
N ALA A 56 14.99 -2.03 -21.23
CA ALA A 56 16.00 -1.86 -22.27
C ALA A 56 17.35 -2.47 -21.87
N LEU A 57 17.72 -2.35 -20.59
CA LEU A 57 18.93 -2.95 -20.06
C LEU A 57 18.85 -4.49 -20.00
N ALA A 58 17.70 -5.04 -19.62
CA ALA A 58 17.46 -6.48 -19.64
C ALA A 58 17.55 -7.03 -21.07
N SER A 59 16.95 -6.34 -22.03
CA SER A 59 17.06 -6.68 -23.46
C SER A 59 18.53 -6.67 -23.96
N ALA A 60 19.31 -5.65 -23.57
CA ALA A 60 20.72 -5.55 -23.93
C ALA A 60 21.59 -6.64 -23.28
N LEU A 61 21.20 -7.12 -22.10
CA LEU A 61 21.82 -8.25 -21.41
C LEU A 61 21.32 -9.62 -21.89
N ALA A 62 20.34 -9.65 -22.81
CA ALA A 62 19.68 -10.86 -23.32
C ALA A 62 19.03 -11.70 -22.20
N VAL A 63 18.42 -11.04 -21.21
CA VAL A 63 17.66 -11.67 -20.11
C VAL A 63 16.23 -11.11 -20.05
N ASP A 64 15.33 -11.83 -19.40
CA ASP A 64 14.00 -11.30 -19.08
C ASP A 64 14.07 -10.21 -17.99
N GLU A 65 13.15 -9.25 -18.01
CA GLU A 65 13.09 -8.17 -17.03
C GLU A 65 13.01 -8.68 -15.60
N ILE A 66 12.39 -9.84 -15.38
CA ILE A 66 12.24 -10.44 -14.05
C ILE A 66 13.56 -11.00 -13.50
N GLN A 67 14.52 -11.30 -14.39
CA GLN A 67 15.87 -11.76 -14.02
C GLN A 67 16.79 -10.61 -13.62
N LEU A 68 16.39 -9.34 -13.88
CA LEU A 68 17.22 -8.17 -13.63
C LEU A 68 16.67 -7.35 -12.47
N ILE A 69 17.41 -7.29 -11.37
CA ILE A 69 17.16 -6.37 -10.26
C ILE A 69 18.12 -5.19 -10.38
N VAL A 70 17.57 -3.97 -10.34
CA VAL A 70 18.34 -2.72 -10.38
C VAL A 70 17.91 -1.88 -9.21
N GLU A 71 18.84 -1.53 -8.33
CA GLU A 71 18.61 -0.78 -7.10
C GLU A 71 19.52 0.44 -7.04
N ARG A 72 18.99 1.55 -6.54
CA ARG A 72 19.80 2.73 -6.23
C ARG A 72 20.49 2.52 -4.91
N VAL A 73 21.82 2.72 -4.86
CA VAL A 73 22.53 2.69 -3.59
C VAL A 73 22.39 4.06 -2.91
N ARG A 74 21.80 4.06 -1.72
CA ARG A 74 21.57 5.25 -0.89
C ARG A 74 22.33 5.14 0.43
N GLY A 75 22.26 6.18 1.25
CA GLY A 75 22.86 6.18 2.57
C GLY A 75 24.39 6.20 2.52
N ASN A 76 25.03 5.60 3.52
CA ASN A 76 26.47 5.59 3.65
C ASN A 76 27.13 4.84 2.49
N GLY A 77 27.99 5.53 1.73
CA GLY A 77 28.62 4.98 0.52
C GLY A 77 27.79 5.07 -0.76
N GLY A 78 26.53 5.59 -0.70
CA GLY A 78 25.67 5.80 -1.86
C GLY A 78 25.79 7.21 -2.46
N HIS A 79 25.38 7.35 -3.72
CA HIS A 79 25.18 8.64 -4.38
C HIS A 79 24.22 8.48 -5.59
N ALA A 80 23.79 9.61 -6.18
CA ALA A 80 22.76 9.61 -7.22
C ALA A 80 23.10 8.79 -8.48
N GLY A 81 24.39 8.57 -8.76
CA GLY A 81 24.88 7.76 -9.89
C GLY A 81 25.31 6.35 -9.51
N ARG A 82 25.12 5.88 -8.26
CA ARG A 82 25.51 4.51 -7.86
C ARG A 82 24.35 3.54 -8.00
N VAL A 83 24.60 2.44 -8.72
CA VAL A 83 23.63 1.39 -9.03
C VAL A 83 24.18 0.04 -8.57
N ALA A 84 23.39 -0.66 -7.76
CA ALA A 84 23.58 -2.07 -7.49
C ALA A 84 22.67 -2.88 -8.44
N MET A 85 23.22 -3.92 -9.03
CA MET A 85 22.52 -4.79 -9.98
C MET A 85 22.70 -6.24 -9.57
N TRP A 86 21.67 -7.02 -9.83
CA TRP A 86 21.74 -8.48 -9.75
C TRP A 86 21.03 -9.07 -10.95
N VAL A 87 21.69 -10.02 -11.62
CA VAL A 87 21.19 -10.67 -12.83
C VAL A 87 21.14 -12.18 -12.56
N ALA A 88 19.94 -12.74 -12.61
CA ALA A 88 19.74 -14.19 -12.49
C ALA A 88 20.18 -14.92 -13.75
N ASP A 89 20.69 -16.14 -13.58
CA ASP A 89 21.03 -17.01 -14.73
C ASP A 89 19.75 -17.52 -15.42
N GLU A 90 18.70 -17.79 -14.64
CA GLU A 90 17.41 -18.26 -15.11
C GLU A 90 16.29 -17.46 -14.42
N ASP A 91 15.03 -17.70 -14.80
CA ASP A 91 13.88 -17.12 -14.13
C ASP A 91 13.84 -17.55 -12.64
N PRO A 92 14.02 -16.61 -11.69
CA PRO A 92 14.09 -16.94 -10.26
C PRO A 92 12.77 -17.49 -9.70
N TYR A 93 11.69 -17.37 -10.45
CA TYR A 93 10.37 -17.83 -10.05
C TYR A 93 9.84 -19.03 -10.87
N ALA A 94 10.67 -19.65 -11.69
CA ALA A 94 10.30 -20.85 -12.46
C ALA A 94 10.08 -22.08 -11.57
N THR A 95 10.80 -22.18 -10.42
CA THR A 95 10.64 -23.28 -9.47
C THR A 95 9.34 -23.16 -8.67
N PRO A 96 8.75 -24.27 -8.17
CA PRO A 96 7.60 -24.20 -7.28
C PRO A 96 7.87 -23.38 -6.00
N PRO A 97 6.85 -22.67 -5.45
CA PRO A 97 7.03 -21.93 -4.21
C PRO A 97 7.27 -22.87 -3.02
N LEU A 98 8.12 -22.45 -2.10
CA LEU A 98 8.36 -23.17 -0.86
C LEU A 98 7.12 -23.10 0.07
N ARG A 99 6.87 -24.17 0.82
CA ARG A 99 5.85 -24.16 1.87
C ARG A 99 6.24 -23.21 3.00
N THR A 100 5.24 -22.68 3.69
CA THR A 100 5.47 -21.75 4.79
C THR A 100 6.29 -22.38 5.93
N PRO A 101 7.34 -21.72 6.45
CA PRO A 101 8.10 -22.22 7.59
C PRO A 101 7.29 -22.24 8.89
N LEU A 102 6.13 -21.57 8.95
CA LEU A 102 5.22 -21.60 10.10
C LEU A 102 4.66 -22.99 10.39
N LEU A 103 4.68 -23.91 9.43
CA LEU A 103 4.33 -25.32 9.67
C LEU A 103 5.31 -26.03 10.60
N GLY A 104 6.58 -25.63 10.58
CA GLY A 104 7.63 -26.26 11.40
C GLY A 104 7.70 -25.75 12.84
N VAL A 105 6.90 -24.71 13.21
CA VAL A 105 6.93 -24.15 14.56
C VAL A 105 5.65 -24.46 15.32
N GLN A 106 5.75 -24.68 16.62
CA GLN A 106 4.59 -24.95 17.48
C GLN A 106 3.82 -23.67 17.78
N GLN A 107 4.53 -22.58 18.01
CA GLN A 107 3.99 -21.26 18.36
C GLN A 107 4.82 -20.18 17.66
N TRP A 108 4.19 -19.04 17.35
CA TRP A 108 4.84 -17.84 16.84
C TRP A 108 4.57 -16.69 17.82
N ASP A 109 5.42 -15.69 17.80
CA ASP A 109 5.17 -14.44 18.51
C ASP A 109 4.65 -13.41 17.52
N ALA A 110 3.42 -12.92 17.72
CA ALA A 110 2.76 -11.94 16.85
C ALA A 110 3.53 -10.62 16.73
N TRP A 111 4.43 -10.33 17.67
CA TRP A 111 5.29 -9.16 17.64
C TRP A 111 6.50 -9.31 16.71
N ARG A 112 6.80 -10.53 16.31
CA ARG A 112 7.83 -10.80 15.30
C ARG A 112 7.24 -10.67 13.90
N PRO A 113 7.99 -10.11 12.93
CA PRO A 113 7.56 -10.12 11.53
C PRO A 113 7.25 -11.54 11.06
N VAL A 114 6.16 -11.69 10.31
CA VAL A 114 5.68 -13.00 9.82
C VAL A 114 6.48 -13.44 8.61
N PRO A 115 6.96 -14.70 8.53
CA PRO A 115 7.56 -15.25 7.33
C PRO A 115 6.60 -15.15 6.14
N PHE A 116 6.87 -14.23 5.21
CA PHE A 116 5.94 -13.89 4.15
C PHE A 116 6.32 -14.51 2.80
N GLY A 117 7.61 -14.53 2.48
CA GLY A 117 8.06 -15.06 1.20
C GLY A 117 9.57 -14.98 1.03
N ARG A 118 9.98 -15.05 -0.23
CA ARG A 118 11.38 -14.86 -0.66
C ARG A 118 11.48 -13.91 -1.82
N ASP A 119 12.58 -13.16 -1.89
CA ASP A 119 12.92 -12.37 -3.06
C ASP A 119 13.58 -13.25 -4.16
N ALA A 120 13.89 -12.63 -5.28
CA ALA A 120 14.53 -13.33 -6.40
C ALA A 120 15.96 -13.86 -6.09
N ARG A 121 16.60 -13.34 -5.03
CA ARG A 121 17.92 -13.80 -4.54
C ARG A 121 17.78 -14.91 -3.50
N ASP A 122 16.60 -15.48 -3.34
CA ASP A 122 16.24 -16.49 -2.34
C ASP A 122 16.37 -16.00 -0.88
N ARG A 123 16.43 -14.69 -0.64
CA ARG A 123 16.44 -14.13 0.71
C ARG A 123 15.03 -14.16 1.27
N ARG A 124 14.93 -14.60 2.53
CA ARG A 124 13.66 -14.56 3.26
C ARG A 124 13.20 -13.12 3.46
N ILE A 125 11.92 -12.89 3.22
CA ILE A 125 11.25 -11.62 3.46
C ILE A 125 10.16 -11.85 4.50
N ASP A 126 10.26 -11.11 5.59
CA ASP A 126 9.32 -11.14 6.69
C ASP A 126 8.45 -9.88 6.67
N LEU A 127 7.18 -10.01 7.05
CA LEU A 127 6.18 -8.94 7.04
C LEU A 127 5.84 -8.53 8.48
N PRO A 128 6.18 -7.32 8.91
CA PRO A 128 5.70 -6.78 10.17
C PRO A 128 4.20 -6.48 10.07
N LEU A 129 3.43 -6.80 11.12
CA LEU A 129 1.98 -6.58 11.17
C LEU A 129 1.56 -5.65 12.30
N VAL A 130 2.17 -5.77 13.48
CA VAL A 130 1.83 -4.92 14.62
C VAL A 130 2.32 -3.50 14.34
N TRP A 131 1.49 -2.51 14.68
CA TRP A 131 1.66 -1.07 14.44
C TRP A 131 1.52 -0.62 13.00
N THR A 132 1.08 -1.49 12.09
CA THR A 132 0.83 -1.13 10.70
C THR A 132 -0.50 -1.69 10.19
N SER A 133 -0.75 -1.53 8.93
CA SER A 133 -1.86 -2.11 8.18
C SER A 133 -1.34 -2.74 6.90
N LEU A 134 -2.13 -3.61 6.27
CA LEU A 134 -1.77 -4.28 5.02
C LEU A 134 -2.89 -4.14 3.99
N LEU A 135 -2.55 -3.68 2.80
CA LEU A 135 -3.42 -3.76 1.63
C LEU A 135 -2.87 -4.80 0.65
N VAL A 136 -3.69 -5.76 0.25
CA VAL A 136 -3.35 -6.76 -0.77
C VAL A 136 -4.27 -6.60 -1.98
N GLY A 137 -3.70 -6.33 -3.14
CA GLY A 137 -4.44 -6.20 -4.40
C GLY A 137 -3.97 -7.23 -5.43
N ALA A 138 -4.92 -7.80 -6.21
CA ALA A 138 -4.61 -8.78 -7.24
C ALA A 138 -5.80 -8.98 -8.18
N ILE A 139 -5.55 -9.35 -9.43
CA ILE A 139 -6.59 -10.02 -10.22
C ILE A 139 -6.84 -11.45 -9.71
N PRO A 140 -7.97 -12.07 -10.09
CA PRO A 140 -8.29 -13.43 -9.66
C PRO A 140 -7.18 -14.45 -9.96
N ARG A 141 -7.03 -15.44 -9.08
CA ARG A 141 -6.10 -16.58 -9.21
C ARG A 141 -4.60 -16.24 -9.16
N GLN A 142 -4.20 -15.06 -8.66
CA GLN A 142 -2.79 -14.68 -8.52
C GLN A 142 -2.20 -14.94 -7.12
N GLY A 143 -3.00 -15.43 -6.15
CA GLY A 143 -2.52 -15.79 -4.82
C GLY A 143 -2.89 -14.80 -3.70
N LYS A 144 -3.83 -13.87 -3.92
CA LYS A 144 -4.32 -12.90 -2.94
C LYS A 144 -4.65 -13.55 -1.58
N THR A 145 -5.52 -14.55 -1.59
CA THR A 145 -5.97 -15.24 -0.37
C THR A 145 -4.81 -15.98 0.34
N PHE A 146 -3.85 -16.52 -0.42
CA PHE A 146 -2.66 -17.14 0.20
C PHE A 146 -1.80 -16.10 0.92
N ALA A 147 -1.59 -14.92 0.33
CA ALA A 147 -0.83 -13.83 0.95
C ALA A 147 -1.50 -13.34 2.25
N THR A 148 -2.84 -13.16 2.24
CA THR A 148 -3.58 -12.73 3.43
C THR A 148 -3.62 -13.80 4.52
N ARG A 149 -3.73 -15.09 4.17
CA ARG A 149 -3.65 -16.20 5.12
C ARG A 149 -2.26 -16.31 5.76
N LEU A 150 -1.17 -16.04 5.04
CA LEU A 150 0.18 -16.01 5.62
C LEU A 150 0.28 -14.95 6.72
N ALA A 151 -0.26 -13.75 6.47
CA ALA A 151 -0.34 -12.71 7.48
C ALA A 151 -1.15 -13.17 8.70
N ALA A 152 -2.29 -13.80 8.48
CA ALA A 152 -3.13 -14.34 9.56
C ALA A 152 -2.43 -15.47 10.32
N ALA A 153 -1.68 -16.35 9.66
CA ALA A 153 -1.04 -17.52 10.26
C ALA A 153 -0.07 -17.16 11.39
N GLY A 154 0.70 -16.06 11.23
CA GLY A 154 1.57 -15.56 12.29
C GLY A 154 0.81 -15.12 13.54
N LEU A 155 -0.35 -14.49 13.37
CA LEU A 155 -1.21 -14.07 14.47
C LEU A 155 -2.00 -15.24 15.07
N ILE A 156 -2.38 -16.22 14.25
CA ILE A 156 -3.10 -17.42 14.70
C ILE A 156 -2.22 -18.29 15.61
N LEU A 157 -0.93 -18.39 15.31
CA LEU A 157 0.01 -19.20 16.09
C LEU A 157 0.50 -18.52 17.38
N ASP A 158 0.05 -17.29 17.67
CA ASP A 158 0.16 -16.66 19.00
C ASP A 158 -1.18 -16.79 19.73
N PRO A 159 -1.23 -17.25 20.99
CA PRO A 159 -2.49 -17.43 21.72
C PRO A 159 -3.20 -16.12 22.10
N HIS A 160 -2.51 -14.96 22.10
CA HIS A 160 -3.05 -13.72 22.64
C HIS A 160 -3.86 -12.87 21.64
N PRO A 161 -3.52 -12.79 20.34
CA PRO A 161 -4.24 -11.91 19.42
C PRO A 161 -5.71 -12.30 19.23
N ARG A 162 -6.59 -11.30 19.17
CA ARG A 162 -7.99 -11.44 18.73
C ARG A 162 -8.10 -11.26 17.23
N LEU A 163 -8.89 -12.11 16.58
CA LEU A 163 -9.03 -12.13 15.13
C LEU A 163 -10.48 -11.86 14.75
N TYR A 164 -10.67 -10.89 13.88
CA TYR A 164 -11.92 -10.59 13.17
C TYR A 164 -11.72 -11.00 11.72
N VAL A 165 -12.58 -11.84 11.18
CA VAL A 165 -12.48 -12.34 9.81
C VAL A 165 -13.79 -12.12 9.09
N ALA A 166 -13.75 -11.31 8.03
CA ALA A 166 -14.88 -11.01 7.16
C ALA A 166 -14.56 -11.46 5.73
N ASP A 167 -15.22 -12.55 5.28
CA ASP A 167 -15.08 -13.13 3.95
C ASP A 167 -16.30 -12.77 3.09
N PHE A 168 -16.19 -11.72 2.28
CA PHE A 168 -17.24 -11.30 1.34
C PHE A 168 -17.25 -12.08 0.03
N LYS A 169 -16.43 -13.12 -0.10
CA LYS A 169 -16.49 -14.05 -1.22
C LYS A 169 -17.43 -15.22 -0.95
N ALA A 170 -17.79 -15.45 0.33
CA ALA A 170 -18.61 -16.57 0.80
C ALA A 170 -18.09 -17.95 0.35
N GLY A 171 -16.76 -18.09 0.28
CA GLY A 171 -16.10 -19.30 -0.16
C GLY A 171 -15.57 -20.15 0.99
N LYS A 172 -14.88 -21.25 0.63
CA LYS A 172 -14.23 -22.13 1.63
C LYS A 172 -12.86 -21.60 2.09
N ASP A 173 -12.44 -20.45 1.57
CA ASP A 173 -11.08 -19.98 1.75
C ASP A 173 -10.78 -19.63 3.22
N TRP A 174 -11.72 -19.06 3.95
CA TRP A 174 -11.55 -18.61 5.32
C TRP A 174 -12.23 -19.49 6.38
N ILE A 175 -13.03 -20.49 5.99
CA ILE A 175 -13.83 -21.30 6.92
C ILE A 175 -13.01 -21.88 8.08
N ALA A 176 -11.76 -22.33 7.85
CA ALA A 176 -10.93 -22.87 8.92
C ALA A 176 -10.64 -21.84 10.02
N ALA A 177 -10.68 -20.54 9.72
CA ALA A 177 -10.45 -19.48 10.69
C ALA A 177 -11.58 -19.35 11.73
N GLU A 178 -12.77 -19.89 11.50
CA GLU A 178 -13.84 -19.98 12.49
C GLU A 178 -13.35 -20.57 13.82
N GLN A 179 -12.42 -21.51 13.76
CA GLN A 179 -11.89 -22.19 14.93
C GLN A 179 -11.12 -21.28 15.90
N VAL A 180 -10.68 -20.10 15.44
CA VAL A 180 -9.81 -19.19 16.18
C VAL A 180 -10.32 -17.74 16.17
N ALA A 181 -11.31 -17.44 15.37
CA ALA A 181 -11.80 -16.07 15.21
C ALA A 181 -12.66 -15.64 16.42
N HIS A 182 -12.37 -14.44 16.92
CA HIS A 182 -13.25 -13.76 17.88
C HIS A 182 -14.55 -13.30 17.22
N ARG A 183 -14.47 -12.82 15.99
CA ARG A 183 -15.60 -12.50 15.12
C ARG A 183 -15.38 -13.17 13.76
N PHE A 184 -16.40 -13.82 13.24
CA PHE A 184 -16.36 -14.45 11.92
C PHE A 184 -17.66 -14.17 11.15
N LEU A 185 -17.52 -13.76 9.88
CA LEU A 185 -18.65 -13.70 8.95
C LEU A 185 -18.19 -14.18 7.56
N SER A 186 -19.09 -14.80 6.83
CA SER A 186 -18.87 -15.24 5.46
C SER A 186 -20.16 -15.09 4.66
N GLY A 187 -20.20 -14.11 3.80
CA GLY A 187 -21.38 -13.75 2.98
C GLY A 187 -21.21 -12.36 2.38
N ASP A 188 -21.97 -12.08 1.31
CA ASP A 188 -21.89 -10.85 0.53
C ASP A 188 -23.21 -10.05 0.50
N ASP A 189 -24.19 -10.48 1.27
CA ASP A 189 -25.47 -9.78 1.36
C ASP A 189 -25.42 -8.59 2.37
N THR A 190 -26.47 -7.78 2.35
CA THR A 190 -26.60 -6.57 3.18
C THR A 190 -26.45 -6.85 4.68
N GLU A 191 -26.91 -8.00 5.17
CA GLU A 191 -26.79 -8.35 6.58
C GLU A 191 -25.33 -8.47 7.00
N HIS A 192 -24.52 -9.13 6.18
CA HIS A 192 -23.08 -9.26 6.41
C HIS A 192 -22.35 -7.91 6.32
N VAL A 193 -22.75 -7.03 5.39
CA VAL A 193 -22.20 -5.68 5.28
C VAL A 193 -22.51 -4.85 6.53
N LEU A 194 -23.75 -4.91 7.02
CA LEU A 194 -24.16 -4.21 8.23
C LEU A 194 -23.47 -4.78 9.48
N ALA A 195 -23.27 -6.10 9.56
CA ALA A 195 -22.50 -6.72 10.63
C ALA A 195 -21.04 -6.23 10.63
N LEU A 196 -20.37 -6.16 9.45
CA LEU A 196 -19.04 -5.56 9.35
C LEU A 196 -19.04 -4.10 9.83
N LYS A 197 -20.01 -3.28 9.40
CA LYS A 197 -20.13 -1.90 9.87
C LYS A 197 -20.17 -1.83 11.41
N ASP A 198 -20.93 -2.71 12.05
CA ASP A 198 -21.03 -2.75 13.50
C ASP A 198 -19.71 -3.17 14.16
N TRP A 199 -18.98 -4.13 13.59
CA TRP A 199 -17.64 -4.48 14.06
C TRP A 199 -16.64 -3.32 13.96
N LEU A 200 -16.71 -2.54 12.88
CA LEU A 200 -15.85 -1.37 12.73
C LEU A 200 -16.18 -0.28 13.75
N VAL A 201 -17.47 -0.07 14.07
CA VAL A 201 -17.91 0.83 15.16
C VAL A 201 -17.38 0.36 16.51
N GLU A 202 -17.47 -0.95 16.80
CA GLU A 202 -16.89 -1.56 18.01
C GLU A 202 -15.38 -1.30 18.08
N LEU A 203 -14.64 -1.53 16.99
CA LEU A 203 -13.20 -1.30 16.94
C LEU A 203 -12.81 0.18 17.10
N VAL A 204 -13.59 1.13 16.59
CA VAL A 204 -13.37 2.57 16.84
C VAL A 204 -13.51 2.88 18.32
N SER A 205 -14.56 2.36 18.97
CA SER A 205 -14.79 2.53 20.41
C SER A 205 -13.68 1.89 21.25
N GLU A 206 -13.20 0.71 20.81
CA GLU A 206 -12.09 0.01 21.47
C GLU A 206 -10.78 0.81 21.35
N VAL A 207 -10.45 1.37 20.17
CA VAL A 207 -9.28 2.24 20.00
C VAL A 207 -9.33 3.42 20.96
N GLN A 208 -10.48 4.10 21.06
CA GLN A 208 -10.64 5.23 21.97
C GLN A 208 -10.49 4.81 23.44
N SER A 209 -11.04 3.65 23.81
CA SER A 209 -10.91 3.09 25.14
C SER A 209 -9.45 2.75 25.47
N ARG A 210 -8.72 2.13 24.53
CA ARG A 210 -7.30 1.82 24.68
C ARG A 210 -6.46 3.08 24.87
N TYR A 211 -6.68 4.15 24.10
CA TYR A 211 -5.97 5.41 24.29
C TYR A 211 -6.25 6.05 25.65
N ARG A 212 -7.47 5.92 26.20
CA ARG A 212 -7.76 6.39 27.57
C ARG A 212 -6.96 5.61 28.60
N ARG A 213 -6.97 4.27 28.52
CA ARG A 213 -6.22 3.39 29.43
C ARG A 213 -4.70 3.56 29.32
N MET A 214 -4.16 3.69 28.10
CA MET A 214 -2.73 3.93 27.91
C MET A 214 -2.24 5.23 28.52
N ARG A 215 -3.10 6.28 28.61
CA ARG A 215 -2.77 7.53 29.29
C ARG A 215 -2.70 7.41 30.82
N GLU A 216 -3.28 6.36 31.38
CA GLU A 216 -3.24 6.06 32.81
C GLU A 216 -2.02 5.22 33.20
N LEU A 217 -1.32 4.64 32.21
CA LEU A 217 -0.07 3.91 32.41
C LEU A 217 1.12 4.88 32.47
N ASP A 218 2.18 4.46 33.17
CA ASP A 218 3.43 5.21 33.21
C ASP A 218 4.21 5.13 31.89
N ASP A 219 5.11 6.08 31.67
CA ASP A 219 5.90 6.19 30.42
C ASP A 219 6.84 4.99 30.20
N GLU A 220 7.26 4.27 31.24
CA GLU A 220 8.10 3.08 31.13
C GLU A 220 7.27 1.89 30.57
N SER A 221 6.05 1.72 31.06
CA SER A 221 5.13 0.67 30.63
C SER A 221 4.54 0.92 29.24
N CYS A 222 4.26 2.19 28.91
CA CYS A 222 3.61 2.59 27.67
C CYS A 222 4.37 3.73 26.94
N PRO A 223 5.59 3.47 26.45
CA PRO A 223 6.40 4.48 25.78
C PRO A 223 5.69 4.97 24.50
N GLU A 224 5.79 6.28 24.24
CA GLU A 224 5.21 6.94 23.05
C GLU A 224 3.69 6.73 22.89
N SER A 225 2.97 6.38 23.96
CA SER A 225 1.54 6.03 23.91
C SER A 225 1.23 4.94 22.87
N LYS A 226 2.08 3.94 22.78
CA LYS A 226 1.92 2.76 21.93
C LYS A 226 1.77 1.50 22.76
N ILE A 227 0.93 0.59 22.30
CA ILE A 227 0.81 -0.74 22.91
C ILE A 227 2.16 -1.48 22.80
N THR A 228 2.52 -2.18 23.86
CA THR A 228 3.74 -3.00 23.92
C THR A 228 3.41 -4.49 24.03
N PRO A 229 4.40 -5.40 23.83
CA PRO A 229 4.19 -6.83 24.08
C PRO A 229 3.66 -7.12 25.49
N ALA A 230 4.17 -6.42 26.50
CA ALA A 230 3.73 -6.58 27.89
C ALA A 230 2.27 -6.19 28.07
N ILE A 231 1.87 -5.00 27.63
CA ILE A 231 0.49 -4.52 27.69
C ILE A 231 -0.45 -5.46 26.96
N SER A 232 -0.08 -5.92 25.75
CA SER A 232 -0.95 -6.75 24.92
C SER A 232 -1.18 -8.17 25.46
N ARG A 233 -0.32 -8.65 26.34
CA ARG A 233 -0.40 -9.97 26.98
C ARG A 233 -0.95 -9.92 28.38
N ASP A 234 -1.09 -8.75 28.97
CA ASP A 234 -1.71 -8.58 30.28
C ASP A 234 -3.23 -8.69 30.16
N MET A 235 -3.75 -9.83 30.64
CA MET A 235 -5.18 -10.13 30.63
C MET A 235 -6.00 -9.11 31.44
N SER A 236 -5.40 -8.50 32.48
CA SER A 236 -6.06 -7.50 33.33
C SER A 236 -6.30 -6.18 32.59
N LEU A 237 -5.39 -5.82 31.69
CA LEU A 237 -5.51 -4.63 30.84
C LEU A 237 -6.49 -4.86 29.67
N ASN A 238 -6.75 -6.09 29.28
CA ASN A 238 -7.67 -6.44 28.20
C ASN A 238 -7.45 -5.62 26.91
N MET A 239 -6.18 -5.48 26.48
CA MET A 239 -5.76 -4.77 25.27
C MET A 239 -4.92 -5.66 24.35
N PRO A 240 -5.38 -6.89 23.99
CA PRO A 240 -4.61 -7.77 23.13
C PRO A 240 -4.42 -7.15 21.74
N VAL A 241 -3.35 -7.54 21.05
CA VAL A 241 -3.27 -7.28 19.60
C VAL A 241 -4.55 -7.79 18.96
N THR A 242 -5.20 -6.96 18.17
CA THR A 242 -6.45 -7.30 17.48
C THR A 242 -6.22 -7.10 15.99
N ALA A 243 -6.61 -8.08 15.16
CA ALA A 243 -6.48 -7.95 13.72
C ALA A 243 -7.81 -8.20 13.03
N ILE A 244 -8.17 -7.34 12.10
CA ILE A 244 -9.32 -7.52 11.23
C ILE A 244 -8.86 -7.81 9.80
N PHE A 245 -9.28 -8.96 9.28
CA PHE A 245 -9.08 -9.40 7.91
C PHE A 245 -10.37 -9.23 7.14
N ILE A 246 -10.35 -8.42 6.09
CA ILE A 246 -11.49 -8.20 5.20
C ILE A 246 -11.10 -8.66 3.81
N ASP A 247 -11.60 -9.83 3.39
CA ASP A 247 -11.42 -10.32 2.02
C ASP A 247 -12.56 -9.80 1.13
N GLU A 248 -12.22 -9.35 -0.08
CA GLU A 248 -13.08 -8.66 -1.03
C GLU A 248 -13.69 -7.36 -0.46
N VAL A 249 -12.82 -6.50 0.11
CA VAL A 249 -13.24 -5.24 0.76
C VAL A 249 -14.04 -4.30 -0.15
N GLN A 250 -13.95 -4.46 -1.47
CA GLN A 250 -14.78 -3.70 -2.40
C GLN A 250 -16.28 -3.99 -2.22
N VAL A 251 -16.69 -5.20 -1.81
CA VAL A 251 -18.11 -5.55 -1.63
C VAL A 251 -18.76 -4.62 -0.59
N PRO A 252 -18.29 -4.54 0.65
CA PRO A 252 -18.87 -3.62 1.61
C PRO A 252 -18.67 -2.14 1.28
N LEU A 253 -17.60 -1.76 0.56
CA LEU A 253 -17.37 -0.36 0.17
C LEU A 253 -18.31 0.11 -0.96
N GLU A 254 -18.80 -0.79 -1.79
CA GLU A 254 -19.74 -0.49 -2.88
C GLU A 254 -21.22 -0.59 -2.44
N ASP A 255 -21.50 -0.98 -1.19
CA ASP A 255 -22.87 -1.15 -0.69
C ASP A 255 -23.57 0.19 -0.55
N ARG A 256 -24.80 0.25 -1.07
CA ARG A 256 -25.62 1.46 -1.13
C ARG A 256 -26.80 1.45 -0.14
N THR A 257 -26.82 0.51 0.79
CA THR A 257 -27.86 0.43 1.83
C THR A 257 -27.84 1.72 2.65
N PRO A 258 -28.98 2.41 2.78
CA PRO A 258 -29.05 3.63 3.58
C PRO A 258 -28.78 3.35 5.06
N VAL A 259 -27.91 4.14 5.66
CA VAL A 259 -27.64 4.15 7.11
C VAL A 259 -27.75 5.58 7.63
N GLU A 260 -28.25 5.74 8.84
CA GLU A 260 -28.33 7.04 9.48
C GLU A 260 -27.24 7.16 10.55
N VAL A 261 -26.41 8.21 10.42
CA VAL A 261 -25.30 8.47 11.34
C VAL A 261 -25.39 9.92 11.83
N GLN A 262 -25.73 10.13 13.10
CA GLN A 262 -25.91 11.47 13.69
C GLN A 262 -26.88 12.37 12.89
N GLY A 263 -27.99 11.82 12.41
CA GLY A 263 -28.99 12.54 11.63
C GLY A 263 -28.60 12.81 10.17
N LYS A 264 -27.41 12.34 9.71
CA LYS A 264 -27.03 12.34 8.30
C LYS A 264 -27.35 11.00 7.67
N LYS A 265 -27.89 11.03 6.46
CA LYS A 265 -28.10 9.84 5.65
C LYS A 265 -26.83 9.59 4.82
N LEU A 266 -26.25 8.42 4.96
CA LEU A 266 -25.10 7.92 4.20
C LEU A 266 -25.45 6.55 3.62
N THR A 267 -24.63 6.06 2.69
CA THR A 267 -24.65 4.64 2.35
C THR A 267 -23.79 3.86 3.34
N ALA A 268 -24.07 2.56 3.49
CA ALA A 268 -23.24 1.67 4.32
C ALA A 268 -21.78 1.67 3.84
N GLY A 269 -21.55 1.67 2.51
CA GLY A 269 -20.22 1.71 1.93
C GLY A 269 -19.46 3.00 2.26
N GLU A 270 -20.09 4.18 2.19
CA GLU A 270 -19.48 5.45 2.58
C GLU A 270 -19.07 5.43 4.05
N TYR A 271 -19.98 5.00 4.93
CA TYR A 271 -19.70 4.97 6.37
C TYR A 271 -18.61 3.94 6.72
N ILE A 272 -18.61 2.76 6.09
CA ILE A 272 -17.54 1.76 6.23
C ILE A 272 -16.20 2.34 5.76
N GLY A 273 -16.17 3.06 4.63
CA GLY A 273 -14.98 3.75 4.13
C GLY A 273 -14.41 4.76 5.12
N ASP A 274 -15.27 5.55 5.76
CA ASP A 274 -14.89 6.52 6.80
C ASP A 274 -14.34 5.82 8.05
N LEU A 275 -15.01 4.77 8.52
CA LEU A 275 -14.58 3.96 9.67
C LEU A 275 -13.20 3.33 9.40
N LEU A 276 -13.00 2.71 8.24
CA LEU A 276 -11.72 2.10 7.85
C LEU A 276 -10.62 3.16 7.74
N THR A 277 -10.92 4.33 7.18
CA THR A 277 -9.97 5.44 7.07
C THR A 277 -9.54 5.94 8.45
N TRP A 278 -10.50 6.11 9.36
CA TRP A 278 -10.21 6.51 10.74
C TRP A 278 -9.38 5.46 11.48
N LEU A 279 -9.77 4.18 11.36
CA LEU A 279 -9.04 3.07 11.97
C LEU A 279 -7.61 2.98 11.41
N ALA A 280 -7.41 3.07 10.10
CA ALA A 280 -6.08 3.02 9.50
C ALA A 280 -5.14 4.12 10.06
N LYS A 281 -5.69 5.30 10.40
CA LYS A 281 -4.93 6.40 11.02
C LYS A 281 -4.62 6.20 12.50
N LYS A 282 -5.54 5.63 13.27
CA LYS A 282 -5.50 5.66 14.74
C LYS A 282 -5.26 4.29 15.38
N ALA A 283 -5.68 3.23 14.75
CA ALA A 283 -5.67 1.90 15.32
C ALA A 283 -4.28 1.26 15.46
N PRO A 284 -3.28 1.51 14.59
CA PRO A 284 -1.99 0.83 14.69
C PRO A 284 -1.28 1.01 16.03
N ALA A 285 -1.15 2.23 16.54
CA ALA A 285 -0.52 2.49 17.85
C ALA A 285 -1.29 1.87 19.02
N ALA A 286 -2.60 1.68 18.87
CA ALA A 286 -3.45 0.97 19.83
C ALA A 286 -3.41 -0.57 19.65
N GLY A 287 -2.56 -1.11 18.77
CA GLY A 287 -2.40 -2.55 18.55
C GLY A 287 -3.54 -3.19 17.77
N ILE A 288 -4.26 -2.43 16.93
CA ILE A 288 -5.28 -2.97 16.05
C ILE A 288 -4.79 -2.90 14.60
N VAL A 289 -4.72 -4.04 13.97
CA VAL A 289 -4.14 -4.26 12.63
C VAL A 289 -5.27 -4.42 11.61
N LEU A 290 -5.25 -3.64 10.53
CA LEU A 290 -6.15 -3.79 9.40
C LEU A 290 -5.45 -4.55 8.27
N VAL A 291 -6.07 -5.64 7.80
CA VAL A 291 -5.63 -6.38 6.61
C VAL A 291 -6.78 -6.40 5.61
N LEU A 292 -6.62 -5.63 4.54
CA LEU A 292 -7.62 -5.45 3.51
C LEU A 292 -7.18 -6.13 2.22
N ALA A 293 -8.06 -6.91 1.61
CA ALA A 293 -7.77 -7.61 0.36
C ALA A 293 -8.85 -7.34 -0.69
N THR A 294 -8.45 -7.11 -1.94
CA THR A 294 -9.36 -6.83 -3.04
C THR A 294 -8.91 -7.48 -4.36
N GLN A 295 -9.87 -7.92 -5.15
CA GLN A 295 -9.64 -8.31 -6.55
C GLN A 295 -9.97 -7.17 -7.54
N ARG A 296 -10.44 -6.03 -7.04
CA ARG A 296 -10.72 -4.83 -7.83
C ARG A 296 -9.99 -3.63 -7.23
N PRO A 297 -8.67 -3.53 -7.45
CA PRO A 297 -7.91 -2.38 -6.98
C PRO A 297 -8.13 -1.18 -7.91
N ASP A 298 -9.35 -0.64 -7.95
CA ASP A 298 -9.66 0.55 -8.73
C ASP A 298 -9.90 1.78 -7.83
N SER A 299 -9.77 2.97 -8.41
CA SER A 299 -9.86 4.24 -7.69
C SER A 299 -11.28 4.58 -7.22
N LYS A 300 -12.29 3.96 -7.80
CA LYS A 300 -13.70 4.19 -7.44
C LYS A 300 -14.09 3.37 -6.22
N THR A 301 -13.48 2.21 -6.06
CA THR A 301 -13.80 1.24 -5.02
C THR A 301 -13.12 1.55 -3.70
N ILE A 302 -11.81 1.82 -3.71
CA ILE A 302 -11.07 2.11 -2.46
C ILE A 302 -10.90 3.62 -2.32
N PRO A 303 -11.52 4.27 -1.31
CA PRO A 303 -11.40 5.72 -1.10
C PRO A 303 -9.95 6.20 -1.04
N SER A 304 -9.65 7.33 -1.67
CA SER A 304 -8.30 7.91 -1.71
C SER A 304 -7.74 8.16 -0.30
N GLY A 305 -8.57 8.66 0.61
CA GLY A 305 -8.22 8.87 2.00
C GLY A 305 -7.78 7.59 2.72
N LEU A 306 -8.45 6.46 2.46
CA LEU A 306 -8.06 5.15 2.99
C LEU A 306 -6.74 4.70 2.37
N ARG A 307 -6.60 4.80 1.04
CA ARG A 307 -5.37 4.44 0.33
C ARG A 307 -4.15 5.23 0.83
N ALA A 308 -4.32 6.51 1.13
CA ALA A 308 -3.22 7.37 1.59
C ALA A 308 -2.62 6.95 2.94
N VAL A 309 -3.41 6.32 3.81
CA VAL A 309 -3.03 6.02 5.20
C VAL A 309 -2.71 4.56 5.49
N LEU A 310 -2.97 3.66 4.53
CA LEU A 310 -2.56 2.26 4.67
C LEU A 310 -1.04 2.13 4.57
N GLY A 311 -0.44 1.40 5.50
CA GLY A 311 1.00 1.22 5.64
C GLY A 311 1.60 0.26 4.61
N SER A 312 1.75 -1.02 4.97
CA SER A 312 2.28 -2.06 4.08
C SER A 312 1.32 -2.35 2.93
N ARG A 313 1.88 -2.60 1.75
CA ARG A 313 1.11 -2.84 0.52
C ARG A 313 1.73 -3.96 -0.29
N PHE A 314 0.90 -4.87 -0.74
CA PHE A 314 1.34 -5.99 -1.56
C PHE A 314 0.49 -6.08 -2.83
N ALA A 315 1.08 -5.75 -3.96
CA ALA A 315 0.46 -5.85 -5.27
C ALA A 315 0.95 -7.13 -5.97
N LEU A 316 0.11 -8.14 -6.01
CA LEU A 316 0.26 -9.25 -6.95
C LEU A 316 -0.09 -8.76 -8.36
N ARG A 317 -0.02 -9.64 -9.37
CA ARG A 317 -0.34 -9.24 -10.73
C ARG A 317 -1.71 -8.57 -10.82
N VAL A 318 -1.76 -7.43 -11.50
CA VAL A 318 -2.96 -6.65 -11.83
C VAL A 318 -3.08 -6.45 -13.35
N MET A 319 -4.15 -5.79 -13.82
CA MET A 319 -4.40 -5.63 -15.27
C MET A 319 -3.51 -4.56 -15.90
N ASP A 320 -3.39 -3.42 -15.25
CA ASP A 320 -2.60 -2.30 -15.76
C ASP A 320 -1.81 -1.59 -14.65
N TRP A 321 -0.98 -0.62 -15.03
CA TRP A 321 -0.14 0.14 -14.12
C TRP A 321 -0.95 1.05 -13.17
N ARG A 322 -2.17 1.46 -13.54
CA ARG A 322 -3.04 2.27 -12.67
C ARG A 322 -3.49 1.46 -11.48
N ASP A 323 -3.95 0.23 -11.72
CA ASP A 323 -4.30 -0.71 -10.65
C ASP A 323 -3.10 -1.00 -9.75
N SER A 324 -1.91 -1.13 -10.34
CA SER A 324 -0.67 -1.27 -9.58
C SER A 324 -0.40 -0.08 -8.65
N ASN A 325 -0.55 1.15 -9.16
CA ASN A 325 -0.39 2.36 -8.37
C ASN A 325 -1.46 2.52 -7.29
N ILE A 326 -2.70 2.07 -7.54
CA ILE A 326 -3.76 2.08 -6.52
C ILE A 326 -3.36 1.24 -5.31
N VAL A 327 -2.75 0.09 -5.52
CA VAL A 327 -2.28 -0.76 -4.43
C VAL A 327 -0.98 -0.21 -3.83
N LEU A 328 0.06 0.00 -4.64
CA LEU A 328 1.40 0.33 -4.17
C LEU A 328 1.57 1.80 -3.74
N GLY A 329 0.73 2.68 -4.26
CA GLY A 329 0.81 4.13 -4.10
C GLY A 329 1.11 4.83 -5.42
N GLU A 330 0.81 6.11 -5.47
CA GLU A 330 0.96 6.92 -6.67
C GLU A 330 2.42 6.94 -7.18
N GLN A 331 2.57 6.99 -8.49
CA GLN A 331 3.86 7.06 -9.19
C GLN A 331 4.84 5.89 -8.93
N MET A 332 4.39 4.77 -8.33
CA MET A 332 5.29 3.62 -8.12
C MET A 332 5.73 2.97 -9.43
N ASN A 333 4.87 2.97 -10.46
CA ASN A 333 5.23 2.53 -11.80
C ASN A 333 6.39 3.32 -12.42
N THR A 334 6.44 4.65 -12.23
CA THR A 334 7.53 5.49 -12.73
C THR A 334 8.85 5.29 -11.97
N ARG A 335 8.75 4.73 -10.76
CA ARG A 335 9.91 4.31 -9.94
C ARG A 335 10.39 2.90 -10.27
N GLY A 336 9.78 2.23 -11.26
CA GLY A 336 10.11 0.87 -11.68
C GLY A 336 9.34 -0.24 -10.97
N TYR A 337 8.31 0.09 -10.19
CA TYR A 337 7.47 -0.88 -9.45
C TYR A 337 6.09 -0.95 -10.07
N ASP A 338 5.91 -1.88 -11.00
CA ASP A 338 4.66 -2.08 -11.73
C ASP A 338 4.27 -3.57 -11.73
N SER A 339 3.27 -3.91 -10.94
CA SER A 339 2.82 -5.31 -10.80
C SER A 339 2.01 -5.82 -12.00
N SER A 340 1.62 -4.94 -12.94
CA SER A 340 0.98 -5.37 -14.19
C SER A 340 1.94 -6.11 -15.12
N ARG A 341 3.25 -5.90 -14.94
CA ARG A 341 4.31 -6.56 -15.71
C ARG A 341 4.68 -7.95 -15.21
N LEU A 342 4.15 -8.36 -14.04
CA LEU A 342 4.38 -9.70 -13.51
C LEU A 342 3.75 -10.76 -14.43
N LEU A 343 4.43 -11.90 -14.61
CA LEU A 343 3.98 -12.95 -15.51
C LEU A 343 2.76 -13.68 -14.95
N PRO A 344 1.78 -14.05 -15.79
CA PRO A 344 0.59 -14.81 -15.36
C PRO A 344 0.91 -16.16 -14.74
N SER A 345 2.04 -16.78 -15.12
CA SER A 345 2.55 -18.04 -14.58
C SER A 345 3.12 -17.93 -13.18
N HIS A 346 3.58 -16.74 -12.78
CA HIS A 346 4.23 -16.49 -11.50
C HIS A 346 3.22 -16.25 -10.38
N LYS A 347 2.43 -17.25 -10.06
CA LYS A 347 1.45 -17.17 -8.96
C LYS A 347 2.15 -16.96 -7.62
N GLY A 348 1.59 -16.05 -6.82
CA GLY A 348 2.17 -15.67 -5.53
C GLY A 348 3.34 -14.68 -5.62
N VAL A 349 3.76 -14.29 -6.83
CA VAL A 349 4.75 -13.23 -7.01
C VAL A 349 4.04 -11.88 -7.01
N GLY A 350 4.53 -10.95 -6.22
CA GLY A 350 4.00 -9.61 -6.10
C GLY A 350 5.08 -8.60 -5.71
N ILE A 351 4.73 -7.34 -5.75
CA ILE A 351 5.58 -6.24 -5.28
C ILE A 351 5.12 -5.87 -3.87
N LEU A 352 6.01 -6.03 -2.90
CA LEU A 352 5.81 -5.61 -1.51
C LEU A 352 6.41 -4.22 -1.30
N ARG A 353 5.59 -3.28 -0.87
CA ARG A 353 6.01 -2.02 -0.29
C ARG A 353 5.77 -2.10 1.21
N PRO A 354 6.80 -2.32 2.01
CA PRO A 354 6.66 -2.44 3.46
C PRO A 354 6.41 -1.07 4.11
N ASP A 355 5.78 -1.08 5.27
CA ASP A 355 5.74 0.04 6.19
C ASP A 355 6.81 -0.19 7.26
N GLY A 356 7.79 0.71 7.33
CA GLY A 356 8.94 0.54 8.20
C GLY A 356 10.11 -0.24 7.59
N GLU A 357 11.06 -0.58 8.43
CA GLU A 357 12.29 -1.29 8.04
C GLU A 357 12.03 -2.78 7.81
N THR A 358 12.66 -3.32 6.79
CA THR A 358 12.70 -4.76 6.53
C THR A 358 14.15 -5.25 6.54
N GLU A 359 14.35 -6.57 6.62
CA GLU A 359 15.69 -7.18 6.47
C GLU A 359 16.37 -6.84 5.14
N ALA A 360 15.61 -6.38 4.14
CA ALA A 360 16.14 -5.90 2.87
C ALA A 360 16.80 -4.52 2.96
N GLY A 361 16.66 -3.83 4.10
CA GLY A 361 17.26 -2.52 4.39
C GLY A 361 16.22 -1.39 4.53
N ALA A 362 16.54 -0.40 5.34
CA ALA A 362 15.66 0.75 5.63
C ALA A 362 15.36 1.62 4.39
N ASP A 363 16.22 1.60 3.39
CA ASP A 363 16.12 2.43 2.18
C ASP A 363 15.37 1.77 1.02
N VAL A 364 14.89 0.53 1.19
CA VAL A 364 14.17 -0.20 0.14
C VAL A 364 12.73 0.28 0.08
N ILE A 365 12.37 0.94 -1.02
CA ILE A 365 11.01 1.47 -1.22
C ILE A 365 9.99 0.34 -1.43
N ALA A 366 10.34 -0.62 -2.28
CA ALA A 366 9.54 -1.81 -2.57
C ALA A 366 10.44 -2.91 -3.16
N MET A 367 9.96 -4.16 -3.11
CA MET A 367 10.71 -5.31 -3.61
C MET A 367 9.77 -6.36 -4.20
N THR A 368 10.23 -7.12 -5.17
CA THR A 368 9.50 -8.27 -5.69
C THR A 368 9.67 -9.45 -4.74
N VAL A 369 8.55 -10.01 -4.30
CA VAL A 369 8.51 -11.12 -3.34
C VAL A 369 7.61 -12.21 -3.89
N ARG A 370 8.04 -13.45 -3.82
CA ARG A 370 7.18 -14.62 -3.97
C ARG A 370 6.74 -15.08 -2.59
N THR A 371 5.45 -15.09 -2.33
CA THR A 371 4.89 -15.57 -1.06
C THR A 371 5.17 -17.05 -0.87
N TYR A 372 5.32 -17.47 0.39
CA TYR A 372 5.29 -18.88 0.71
C TYR A 372 3.95 -19.50 0.31
N TYR A 373 3.97 -20.77 -0.06
CA TYR A 373 2.78 -21.52 -0.39
C TYR A 373 2.18 -22.14 0.88
N MET A 374 0.89 -21.96 1.07
CA MET A 374 0.13 -22.52 2.18
C MET A 374 -1.19 -23.08 1.65
N PRO A 375 -1.20 -24.34 1.17
CA PRO A 375 -2.42 -24.98 0.69
C PRO A 375 -3.46 -25.11 1.79
N GLY A 376 -4.69 -25.50 1.41
CA GLY A 376 -5.81 -25.61 2.35
C GLY A 376 -5.54 -26.52 3.55
N GLU A 377 -4.85 -27.64 3.34
CA GLU A 377 -4.46 -28.55 4.43
C GLU A 377 -3.56 -27.88 5.47
N ASP A 378 -2.57 -27.10 5.03
CA ASP A 378 -1.65 -26.36 5.92
C ASP A 378 -2.40 -25.26 6.69
N TRP A 379 -3.34 -24.59 6.00
CA TRP A 379 -4.20 -23.56 6.61
C TRP A 379 -5.07 -24.16 7.72
N HIS A 380 -5.72 -25.30 7.46
CA HIS A 380 -6.52 -26.01 8.47
C HIS A 380 -5.66 -26.43 9.66
N GLU A 381 -4.44 -26.94 9.43
CA GLU A 381 -3.52 -27.34 10.49
C GLU A 381 -3.09 -26.15 11.36
N ILE A 382 -2.76 -25.02 10.76
CA ILE A 382 -2.41 -23.78 11.47
C ILE A 382 -3.58 -23.30 12.33
N CYS A 383 -4.80 -23.28 11.78
CA CYS A 383 -5.98 -22.87 12.53
C CYS A 383 -6.27 -23.83 13.70
N ARG A 384 -6.18 -25.15 13.48
CA ARG A 384 -6.36 -26.16 14.52
C ARG A 384 -5.33 -25.99 15.65
N ARG A 385 -4.07 -25.77 15.30
CA ARG A 385 -2.98 -25.53 16.28
C ARG A 385 -3.22 -24.24 17.05
N GLY A 386 -3.58 -23.16 16.35
CA GLY A 386 -3.91 -21.87 16.96
C GLY A 386 -5.09 -21.95 17.94
N ARG A 387 -6.09 -22.80 17.66
CA ARG A 387 -7.18 -23.09 18.59
C ARG A 387 -6.65 -23.75 19.86
N GLY A 388 -5.87 -24.82 19.74
CA GLY A 388 -5.30 -25.51 20.90
C GLY A 388 -4.43 -24.60 21.76
N LEU A 389 -3.66 -23.69 21.15
CA LEU A 389 -2.86 -22.70 21.88
C LEU A 389 -3.76 -21.75 22.71
N ARG A 390 -4.87 -21.26 22.13
CA ARG A 390 -5.83 -20.37 22.82
C ARG A 390 -6.60 -21.09 23.92
N GLU A 391 -6.99 -22.32 23.70
CA GLU A 391 -7.62 -23.16 24.73
C GLU A 391 -6.69 -23.37 25.92
N ALA A 392 -5.42 -23.71 25.67
CA ALA A 392 -4.41 -23.90 26.70
C ALA A 392 -4.08 -22.60 27.48
N ALA A 393 -4.11 -21.45 26.79
CA ALA A 393 -3.85 -20.15 27.41
C ALA A 393 -5.08 -19.50 28.04
N GLY A 394 -6.30 -20.05 27.86
CA GLY A 394 -7.54 -19.45 28.33
C GLY A 394 -7.93 -18.16 27.59
N THR A 395 -7.49 -17.99 26.35
CA THR A 395 -7.70 -16.77 25.54
C THR A 395 -8.66 -16.98 24.38
N LEU A 396 -9.28 -18.15 24.26
CA LEU A 396 -10.31 -18.42 23.26
C LEU A 396 -11.59 -17.65 23.61
N THR A 397 -12.07 -16.79 22.70
CA THR A 397 -13.21 -15.90 22.96
C THR A 397 -14.10 -15.76 21.71
N GLY A 398 -15.31 -15.24 21.91
CA GLY A 398 -16.25 -14.89 20.86
C GLY A 398 -16.72 -16.09 20.04
N HIS A 399 -16.80 -15.95 18.72
CA HIS A 399 -17.32 -16.96 17.79
C HIS A 399 -16.66 -18.34 18.00
N ALA A 400 -15.35 -18.39 18.05
CA ALA A 400 -14.60 -19.65 18.25
C ALA A 400 -14.90 -20.34 19.59
N ALA A 401 -15.32 -19.60 20.62
CA ALA A 401 -15.72 -20.12 21.91
C ALA A 401 -17.22 -20.46 21.99
N GLY A 402 -17.97 -20.30 20.91
CA GLY A 402 -19.44 -20.46 20.91
C GLY A 402 -20.15 -19.37 21.70
N GLN A 403 -19.53 -18.20 21.85
CA GLN A 403 -20.08 -17.06 22.55
C GLN A 403 -20.62 -16.06 21.52
N ASP A 404 -21.93 -15.79 21.53
CA ASP A 404 -22.48 -14.61 20.85
C ASP A 404 -22.08 -13.39 21.67
N ALA A 405 -20.89 -12.86 21.37
CA ALA A 405 -20.40 -11.69 22.05
C ALA A 405 -21.30 -10.49 21.71
N GLU A 406 -22.00 -9.93 22.72
CA GLU A 406 -22.71 -8.67 22.56
C GLU A 406 -21.76 -7.61 21.99
N LEU A 407 -22.21 -6.93 20.92
CA LEU A 407 -21.50 -5.81 20.35
C LEU A 407 -21.62 -4.61 21.29
N LEU A 408 -20.48 -4.13 21.78
CA LEU A 408 -20.44 -2.87 22.53
C LEU A 408 -20.50 -1.70 21.54
N LEU A 409 -21.69 -1.44 21.00
CA LEU A 409 -21.91 -0.40 20.02
C LEU A 409 -22.10 0.96 20.72
N ASP A 410 -21.07 1.79 20.70
CA ASP A 410 -21.21 3.22 20.95
C ASP A 410 -21.15 3.99 19.62
N SER A 411 -22.23 3.89 18.85
CA SER A 411 -22.36 4.53 17.54
C SER A 411 -22.21 6.05 17.63
N ALA A 412 -22.61 6.67 18.74
CA ALA A 412 -22.48 8.11 18.95
C ALA A 412 -21.01 8.50 19.18
N ALA A 413 -20.27 7.74 19.99
CA ALA A 413 -18.85 7.98 20.20
C ALA A 413 -18.04 7.73 18.93
N ALA A 414 -18.33 6.67 18.18
CA ALA A 414 -17.67 6.38 16.91
C ALA A 414 -17.90 7.50 15.87
N ALA A 415 -19.15 7.93 15.70
CA ALA A 415 -19.49 9.00 14.77
C ALA A 415 -18.87 10.34 15.20
N LYS A 416 -18.83 10.65 16.51
CA LYS A 416 -18.14 11.81 17.06
C LYS A 416 -16.62 11.74 16.82
N ALA A 417 -16.01 10.57 16.94
CA ALA A 417 -14.59 10.38 16.69
C ALA A 417 -14.21 10.65 15.24
N ILE A 418 -15.02 10.15 14.31
CA ILE A 418 -14.84 10.38 12.88
C ILE A 418 -14.98 11.86 12.56
N SER A 419 -16.01 12.53 13.09
CA SER A 419 -16.29 13.97 12.88
C SER A 419 -15.26 14.88 13.56
N ALA A 420 -14.67 14.46 14.69
CA ALA A 420 -13.67 15.23 15.42
C ALA A 420 -12.24 15.07 14.88
N THR A 421 -12.01 14.09 14.02
CA THR A 421 -10.77 14.05 13.22
C THR A 421 -10.88 15.21 12.26
N PRO A 422 -9.96 16.24 12.32
CA PRO A 422 -10.05 17.33 11.36
C PRO A 422 -10.17 16.70 9.99
N ALA A 423 -11.17 17.13 9.26
CA ALA A 423 -11.29 16.83 7.85
C ALA A 423 -10.07 17.44 7.13
N HIS A 424 -8.91 16.87 7.36
CA HIS A 424 -7.85 16.96 6.42
C HIS A 424 -8.38 16.09 5.27
N ASP A 425 -9.06 16.78 4.37
CA ASP A 425 -9.40 16.33 3.04
C ASP A 425 -10.55 15.33 2.81
N SER A 426 -11.58 15.26 3.63
CA SER A 426 -12.85 14.72 3.13
C SER A 426 -13.79 15.77 2.55
N ALA A 427 -13.50 17.07 2.70
CA ALA A 427 -14.22 18.17 2.07
C ALA A 427 -13.40 18.94 1.02
N GLN A 428 -12.15 18.58 0.79
CA GLN A 428 -11.52 18.80 -0.50
C GLN A 428 -11.89 17.58 -1.35
N ALA A 429 -12.95 17.69 -2.14
CA ALA A 429 -13.16 16.81 -3.28
C ALA A 429 -11.79 16.70 -3.95
N ALA A 430 -11.20 15.50 -3.94
CA ALA A 430 -9.83 15.32 -4.40
C ALA A 430 -9.76 15.94 -5.79
N LEU A 431 -9.03 17.03 -5.89
CA LEU A 431 -8.75 17.62 -7.19
C LEU A 431 -8.11 16.49 -8.02
N PRO A 432 -8.42 16.38 -9.30
CA PRO A 432 -7.67 15.47 -10.15
C PRO A 432 -6.18 15.66 -9.87
N ASP A 433 -5.42 14.57 -9.80
CA ASP A 433 -4.01 14.57 -9.36
C ASP A 433 -3.19 15.68 -10.03
N LEU A 434 -3.50 15.96 -11.30
CA LEU A 434 -2.88 17.04 -12.04
C LEU A 434 -3.24 18.44 -11.50
N LEU A 435 -4.51 18.70 -11.17
CA LEU A 435 -4.91 19.98 -10.57
C LEU A 435 -4.38 20.14 -9.15
N SER A 436 -4.28 19.06 -8.38
CA SER A 436 -3.66 19.07 -7.07
C SER A 436 -2.19 19.47 -7.16
N ALA A 437 -1.44 18.83 -8.07
CA ALA A 437 -0.04 19.14 -8.31
C ALA A 437 0.18 20.57 -8.80
N VAL A 438 -0.74 21.09 -9.63
CA VAL A 438 -0.73 22.52 -10.06
C VAL A 438 -1.03 23.45 -8.89
N VAL A 439 -1.92 23.08 -7.96
CA VAL A 439 -2.19 23.89 -6.74
C VAL A 439 -0.94 23.98 -5.88
N ASP A 440 -0.27 22.85 -5.66
CA ASP A 440 0.96 22.80 -4.85
C ASP A 440 2.06 23.66 -5.47
N TYR A 441 2.26 23.52 -6.79
CA TYR A 441 3.19 24.36 -7.54
C TYR A 441 2.87 25.86 -7.43
N LEU A 442 1.59 26.24 -7.57
CA LEU A 442 1.16 27.63 -7.44
C LEU A 442 1.29 28.17 -6.02
N GLY A 443 1.20 27.31 -5.01
CA GLY A 443 1.46 27.64 -3.60
C GLY A 443 2.91 28.02 -3.36
N GLU A 444 3.82 27.25 -3.94
CA GLU A 444 5.27 27.44 -3.76
C GLU A 444 5.88 28.50 -4.68
N HIS A 445 5.44 28.54 -5.94
CA HIS A 445 6.09 29.36 -6.99
C HIS A 445 5.16 30.40 -7.65
N GLY A 446 3.88 30.38 -7.34
CA GLY A 446 2.86 31.22 -7.99
C GLY A 446 2.54 32.55 -7.31
N GLN A 447 3.18 32.88 -6.18
CA GLN A 447 2.90 34.15 -5.49
C GLN A 447 3.39 35.34 -6.30
N GLY A 448 2.45 36.26 -6.68
CA GLY A 448 2.76 37.45 -7.44
C GLY A 448 2.92 37.25 -8.96
N ARG A 449 2.74 36.04 -9.47
CA ARG A 449 2.84 35.74 -10.91
C ARG A 449 1.46 35.74 -11.55
N GLU A 450 1.31 36.45 -12.67
CA GLU A 450 0.06 36.49 -13.44
C GLU A 450 -0.03 35.37 -14.48
N PHE A 451 1.12 34.79 -14.87
CA PHE A 451 1.22 33.82 -15.93
C PHE A 451 2.34 32.79 -15.64
N VAL A 452 2.06 31.51 -15.92
CA VAL A 452 3.00 30.42 -15.78
C VAL A 452 3.16 29.69 -17.13
N PRO A 453 4.38 29.61 -17.69
CA PRO A 453 4.65 28.90 -18.93
C PRO A 453 4.31 27.39 -18.81
N THR A 454 3.71 26.80 -19.85
CA THR A 454 3.44 25.35 -19.92
C THR A 454 4.71 24.53 -19.74
N ALA A 455 5.83 24.97 -20.33
CA ALA A 455 7.11 24.27 -20.22
C ALA A 455 7.59 24.17 -18.76
N GLU A 456 7.39 25.24 -17.99
CA GLU A 456 7.76 25.28 -16.57
C GLU A 456 6.89 24.34 -15.72
N LEU A 457 5.57 24.30 -15.96
CA LEU A 457 4.67 23.36 -15.29
C LEU A 457 5.00 21.90 -15.65
N VAL A 458 5.24 21.64 -16.94
CA VAL A 458 5.59 20.31 -17.43
C VAL A 458 6.90 19.81 -16.83
N ASP A 459 7.88 20.69 -16.72
CA ASP A 459 9.20 20.36 -16.15
C ASP A 459 9.10 20.17 -14.62
N ALA A 460 8.41 21.07 -13.93
CA ALA A 460 8.21 20.99 -12.48
C ALA A 460 7.37 19.78 -12.04
N LEU A 461 6.36 19.43 -12.84
CA LEU A 461 5.47 18.30 -12.56
C LEU A 461 5.94 16.99 -13.19
N GLU A 462 7.05 17.00 -13.94
CA GLU A 462 7.65 15.84 -14.63
C GLU A 462 6.64 15.07 -15.51
N VAL A 463 5.76 15.80 -16.23
CA VAL A 463 4.69 15.22 -17.07
C VAL A 463 5.00 15.36 -18.56
N GLU A 464 4.38 14.51 -19.41
CA GLU A 464 4.55 14.61 -20.86
C GLU A 464 3.75 15.80 -21.40
N PRO A 465 4.36 16.73 -22.22
CA PRO A 465 3.74 17.99 -22.63
C PRO A 465 2.38 17.87 -23.34
N ASN A 466 2.22 16.89 -24.24
CA ASN A 466 0.97 16.71 -24.99
C ASN A 466 -0.13 16.09 -24.11
N ALA A 467 0.23 15.20 -23.20
CA ALA A 467 -0.70 14.60 -22.23
C ALA A 467 -1.16 15.67 -21.24
N PHE A 468 -0.24 16.50 -20.73
CA PHE A 468 -0.53 17.62 -19.84
C PHE A 468 -1.51 18.59 -20.46
N GLY A 469 -1.25 19.07 -21.69
CA GLY A 469 -2.13 20.03 -22.36
C GLY A 469 -3.54 19.51 -22.63
N ARG A 470 -3.69 18.21 -22.91
CA ARG A 470 -4.99 17.54 -23.10
C ARG A 470 -5.75 17.43 -21.78
N GLN A 471 -5.11 16.95 -20.74
CA GLN A 471 -5.72 16.81 -19.42
C GLN A 471 -6.12 18.16 -18.82
N MET A 472 -5.29 19.19 -18.96
CA MET A 472 -5.63 20.55 -18.52
C MET A 472 -6.83 21.11 -19.27
N SER A 473 -6.95 20.82 -20.57
CA SER A 473 -8.10 21.22 -21.39
C SER A 473 -9.40 20.50 -20.98
N GLU A 474 -9.32 19.21 -20.67
CA GLU A 474 -10.44 18.39 -20.13
C GLU A 474 -10.91 18.91 -18.76
N LEU A 475 -10.00 19.48 -17.98
CA LEU A 475 -10.27 20.11 -16.68
C LEU A 475 -10.72 21.58 -16.80
N GLY A 476 -11.01 22.06 -18.02
CA GLY A 476 -11.49 23.41 -18.26
C GLY A 476 -10.40 24.51 -18.32
N CYS A 477 -9.12 24.13 -18.12
CA CYS A 477 -8.01 25.06 -18.16
C CYS A 477 -7.52 25.26 -19.61
N ARG A 478 -7.70 26.45 -20.18
CA ARG A 478 -7.24 26.76 -21.53
C ARG A 478 -5.89 27.47 -21.49
N SER A 479 -4.94 26.95 -22.28
CA SER A 479 -3.63 27.60 -22.42
C SER A 479 -3.73 28.83 -23.33
N ASP A 480 -2.99 29.89 -23.02
CA ASP A 480 -2.87 31.11 -23.82
C ASP A 480 -1.39 31.42 -24.14
N ARG A 481 -1.14 32.46 -24.88
CA ARG A 481 0.19 32.96 -25.24
C ARG A 481 0.44 34.31 -24.60
N ALA A 482 1.47 34.40 -23.76
CA ALA A 482 1.88 35.65 -23.15
C ALA A 482 3.34 36.00 -23.45
N ARG A 483 3.69 37.27 -23.34
CA ARG A 483 5.07 37.74 -23.42
C ARG A 483 5.69 37.67 -22.04
N VAL A 484 6.68 36.84 -21.86
CA VAL A 484 7.39 36.68 -20.58
C VAL A 484 8.85 37.06 -20.75
N ALA A 485 9.38 37.80 -19.80
CA ALA A 485 10.81 38.13 -19.75
C ALA A 485 11.59 36.86 -19.34
N ALA A 486 12.57 36.49 -20.15
CA ALA A 486 13.50 35.42 -19.84
C ALA A 486 14.62 35.93 -18.91
N GLU A 487 15.35 35.05 -18.27
CA GLU A 487 16.47 35.40 -17.36
C GLU A 487 17.59 36.20 -18.06
N ASP A 488 17.72 36.05 -19.36
CA ASP A 488 18.65 36.80 -20.21
C ASP A 488 18.19 38.21 -20.56
N GLY A 489 17.03 38.65 -20.02
CA GLY A 489 16.43 39.97 -20.29
C GLY A 489 15.67 40.06 -21.62
N THR A 490 15.62 39.01 -22.43
CA THR A 490 14.83 38.96 -23.67
C THR A 490 13.37 38.68 -23.38
N VAL A 491 12.45 39.34 -24.11
CA VAL A 491 11.01 39.07 -24.01
C VAL A 491 10.63 38.06 -25.09
N ARG A 492 10.15 36.92 -24.68
CA ARG A 492 9.71 35.83 -25.58
C ARG A 492 8.22 35.59 -25.46
N GLN A 493 7.56 35.25 -26.55
CA GLN A 493 6.18 34.80 -26.51
C GLN A 493 6.17 33.30 -26.22
N VAL A 494 5.58 32.94 -25.07
CA VAL A 494 5.50 31.55 -24.61
C VAL A 494 4.04 31.14 -24.41
N ARG A 495 3.78 29.85 -24.53
CA ARG A 495 2.48 29.24 -24.23
C ARG A 495 2.42 28.87 -22.75
N GLY A 496 1.29 29.16 -22.09
CA GLY A 496 1.12 28.88 -20.67
C GLY A 496 -0.29 29.10 -20.18
N TYR A 497 -0.43 29.31 -18.90
CA TYR A 497 -1.72 29.52 -18.24
C TYR A 497 -1.69 30.75 -17.36
N HIS A 498 -2.76 31.54 -17.40
CA HIS A 498 -2.95 32.62 -16.44
C HIS A 498 -3.26 32.02 -15.05
N THR A 499 -2.58 32.51 -14.03
CA THR A 499 -2.78 32.01 -12.66
C THR A 499 -4.19 32.25 -12.14
N ALA A 500 -4.85 33.28 -12.62
CA ALA A 500 -6.25 33.57 -12.35
C ALA A 500 -7.17 32.47 -12.92
N ASP A 501 -6.93 32.04 -14.18
CA ASP A 501 -7.73 30.99 -14.84
C ASP A 501 -7.52 29.64 -14.19
N LEU A 502 -6.27 29.31 -13.79
CA LEU A 502 -5.99 28.10 -13.04
C LEU A 502 -6.72 28.08 -11.69
N ARG A 503 -6.70 29.19 -10.96
CA ARG A 503 -7.42 29.33 -9.69
C ARG A 503 -8.94 29.28 -9.87
N ALA A 504 -9.46 29.87 -10.96
CA ALA A 504 -10.89 29.83 -11.28
C ALA A 504 -11.34 28.41 -11.65
N ALA A 505 -10.56 27.67 -12.43
CA ALA A 505 -10.86 26.28 -12.76
C ALA A 505 -10.82 25.37 -11.52
N ILE A 506 -9.87 25.59 -10.62
CA ILE A 506 -9.78 24.89 -9.33
C ILE A 506 -11.01 25.19 -8.47
N ALA A 507 -11.45 26.46 -8.41
CA ALA A 507 -12.63 26.87 -7.66
C ALA A 507 -13.90 26.27 -8.28
N ALA A 508 -14.07 26.37 -9.61
CA ALA A 508 -15.21 25.80 -10.34
C ALA A 508 -15.32 24.27 -10.14
N TYR A 509 -14.21 23.56 -10.17
CA TYR A 509 -14.20 22.13 -9.92
C TYR A 509 -14.61 21.78 -8.48
N ARG A 510 -14.29 22.64 -7.52
CA ARG A 510 -14.76 22.53 -6.12
C ARG A 510 -16.24 22.85 -5.98
N ASP A 511 -16.71 23.89 -6.67
CA ASP A 511 -18.10 24.38 -6.60
C ASP A 511 -19.09 23.47 -7.34
N GLU A 512 -18.75 22.92 -8.52
CA GLU A 512 -19.60 21.98 -9.26
C GLU A 512 -19.90 20.70 -8.45
N ARG A 513 -18.99 20.28 -7.62
CA ARG A 513 -19.21 19.14 -6.72
C ARG A 513 -19.92 19.51 -5.43
N ALA A 514 -19.80 20.74 -4.96
CA ALA A 514 -20.61 21.24 -3.84
C ALA A 514 -22.08 21.37 -4.21
N VAL A 515 -22.38 21.82 -5.44
CA VAL A 515 -23.76 21.96 -5.97
C VAL A 515 -24.35 20.60 -6.37
N GLY A 516 -23.53 19.64 -6.82
CA GLY A 516 -23.98 18.26 -7.11
C GLY A 516 -24.45 17.51 -5.86
N THR A 517 -24.00 17.90 -4.68
CA THR A 517 -24.46 17.39 -3.39
C THR A 517 -25.75 18.05 -2.92
N GLU A 518 -26.05 19.30 -3.30
CA GLU A 518 -27.29 19.99 -2.93
C GLU A 518 -28.49 19.63 -3.84
N GLN A 519 -28.25 19.21 -5.09
CA GLN A 519 -29.34 18.77 -5.99
C GLN A 519 -29.76 17.31 -5.80
N ALA A 520 -28.98 16.51 -5.07
CA ALA A 520 -29.38 15.16 -4.67
C ALA A 520 -30.30 15.15 -3.42
N ASP A 521 -30.35 16.26 -2.67
CA ASP A 521 -31.20 16.42 -1.48
C ASP A 521 -32.58 17.01 -1.78
N GLY A 522 -32.93 17.27 -3.04
CA GLY A 522 -34.14 17.97 -3.47
C GLY A 522 -35.08 17.17 -4.39
N SER A 523 -34.96 15.82 -4.49
CA SER A 523 -35.91 15.03 -5.28
C SER A 523 -36.32 13.73 -4.60
#